data_d1424224160f2aad5c9fbcfc2ce8f0b5
#
_entry.id   d1424224160f2aad5c9fbcfc2ce8f0b5
#
_cell.length_a   1.000
_cell.length_b   1.000
_cell.length_c   1.000
_cell.angle_alpha   90.00
_cell.angle_beta   90.00
_cell.angle_gamma   90.00
#
_symmetry.space_group_name_H-M   'P 1'
#
loop_
_entity.id
_entity.type
_entity.pdbx_description
1 polymer ?
#
loop_
_entity_poly.entity_id
_entity_poly.type
_entity_poly.pdbx_seq_one_letter_code
_entity_poly.pdbx_strand_id
1 'polypeptide(L)'
;MGTIVVHAGMHKTGSSSIQTWLRDHGERLRADSGIAALSAKVKPSGEVRLVLNRGKMTMNSWVVRAHCDDHPEHRERVASELCARLDRKAGANAAVVLSAEAFSHWLTSGDELFLGGLNELAGRHKVLIACYVRPQHAALESAWRSRGYRSGLPPSQFLEGWSERLHYLRAVRRVREIAPALELTPRPFRRDLLEGGNVVVDFARTFLGLEVPAAEIDDVWRNRGLPLELANAMQGAPASAVDGGSEVLDPHPIGPLRRLAERLDLGESEQTRRSRLVLQRACHFRYEAENRELIRELGWAAHSWVPAPDDAGEGRDGSFEALDELWRPRASAIELALIHRAVAELGAPRSDDRGVAANPAIVE
;
A
#
# COMPACT_ATOMS: atom_id res chain seq x y z
N MET A 1 28.31 -13.02 0.36
CA MET A 1 27.68 -11.71 0.18
C MET A 1 26.35 -11.94 -0.51
N GLY A 2 25.23 -11.63 0.12
CA GLY A 2 23.89 -11.82 -0.44
C GLY A 2 23.22 -10.48 -0.74
N THR A 3 22.02 -10.51 -1.34
CA THR A 3 21.22 -9.31 -1.58
C THR A 3 20.06 -9.25 -0.59
N ILE A 4 19.81 -8.08 -0.02
CA ILE A 4 18.65 -7.78 0.82
C ILE A 4 17.78 -6.79 0.08
N VAL A 5 16.54 -7.16 -0.22
CA VAL A 5 15.55 -6.29 -0.83
C VAL A 5 14.48 -5.96 0.20
N VAL A 6 14.42 -4.71 0.63
CA VAL A 6 13.36 -4.19 1.49
C VAL A 6 12.35 -3.47 0.63
N HIS A 7 11.21 -4.10 0.37
CA HIS A 7 10.12 -3.46 -0.35
C HIS A 7 9.28 -2.64 0.63
N ALA A 8 9.48 -1.33 0.58
CA ALA A 8 8.70 -0.37 1.32
C ALA A 8 7.48 0.05 0.51
N GLY A 9 6.39 -0.65 0.73
CA GLY A 9 5.14 -0.41 0.01
C GLY A 9 4.53 0.93 0.36
N MET A 10 4.86 2.00 -0.39
CA MET A 10 4.12 3.25 -0.26
C MET A 10 2.63 3.00 -0.45
N HIS A 11 1.81 3.74 0.27
CA HIS A 11 0.37 3.52 0.25
C HIS A 11 -0.21 3.55 -1.17
N LYS A 12 -0.99 2.52 -1.51
CA LYS A 12 -1.72 2.43 -2.80
C LYS A 12 -0.84 2.30 -4.06
N THR A 13 0.32 1.68 -3.93
CA THR A 13 1.27 1.42 -5.02
C THR A 13 1.42 -0.06 -5.35
N GLY A 14 0.36 -0.86 -5.19
CA GLY A 14 0.36 -2.26 -5.59
C GLY A 14 1.09 -3.22 -4.64
N SER A 15 1.42 -2.80 -3.41
CA SER A 15 2.14 -3.63 -2.43
C SER A 15 1.47 -4.97 -2.17
N SER A 16 0.13 -5.01 -2.12
CA SER A 16 -0.62 -6.27 -1.95
C SER A 16 -0.41 -7.23 -3.12
N SER A 17 -0.25 -6.71 -4.36
CA SER A 17 0.01 -7.53 -5.54
C SER A 17 1.40 -8.16 -5.46
N ILE A 18 2.43 -7.37 -5.14
CA ILE A 18 3.79 -7.87 -4.94
C ILE A 18 3.82 -8.89 -3.80
N GLN A 19 3.17 -8.61 -2.68
CA GLN A 19 3.12 -9.51 -1.52
C GLN A 19 2.41 -10.82 -1.84
N THR A 20 1.31 -10.77 -2.59
CA THR A 20 0.58 -11.96 -3.03
C THR A 20 1.47 -12.82 -3.95
N TRP A 21 2.11 -12.21 -4.93
CA TRP A 21 3.01 -12.92 -5.84
C TRP A 21 4.19 -13.56 -5.09
N LEU A 22 4.86 -12.82 -4.21
CA LEU A 22 5.94 -13.34 -3.38
C LEU A 22 5.49 -14.50 -2.49
N ARG A 23 4.26 -14.48 -1.99
CA ARG A 23 3.67 -15.56 -1.19
C ARG A 23 3.40 -16.79 -2.05
N ASP A 24 2.74 -16.60 -3.19
CA ASP A 24 2.24 -17.69 -4.00
C ASP A 24 3.38 -18.41 -4.75
N HIS A 25 4.49 -17.70 -5.00
CA HIS A 25 5.66 -18.25 -5.68
C HIS A 25 6.91 -18.40 -4.79
N GLY A 26 6.80 -18.14 -3.48
CA GLY A 26 7.96 -18.09 -2.57
C GLY A 26 8.78 -19.40 -2.50
N GLU A 27 8.14 -20.57 -2.59
CA GLU A 27 8.85 -21.86 -2.59
C GLU A 27 9.64 -22.07 -3.89
N ARG A 28 9.03 -21.73 -5.03
CA ARG A 28 9.69 -21.81 -6.33
C ARG A 28 10.85 -20.80 -6.42
N LEU A 29 10.63 -19.54 -6.03
CA LEU A 29 11.68 -18.51 -6.01
C LEU A 29 12.90 -18.97 -5.21
N ARG A 30 12.66 -19.67 -4.10
CA ARG A 30 13.75 -20.20 -3.28
C ARG A 30 14.45 -21.37 -3.95
N ALA A 31 13.70 -22.31 -4.53
CA ALA A 31 14.26 -23.51 -5.17
C ALA A 31 15.07 -23.15 -6.43
N ASP A 32 14.53 -22.30 -7.29
CA ASP A 32 15.07 -22.04 -8.62
C ASP A 32 16.13 -20.93 -8.62
N SER A 33 15.97 -19.92 -7.74
CA SER A 33 16.77 -18.69 -7.77
C SER A 33 17.47 -18.39 -6.44
N GLY A 34 17.28 -19.19 -5.40
CA GLY A 34 17.82 -18.94 -4.07
C GLY A 34 17.26 -17.68 -3.40
N ILE A 35 16.08 -17.21 -3.82
CA ILE A 35 15.44 -16.00 -3.30
C ILE A 35 14.45 -16.36 -2.19
N ALA A 36 14.70 -15.91 -0.97
CA ALA A 36 13.83 -16.14 0.17
C ALA A 36 12.88 -14.98 0.42
N ALA A 37 11.59 -15.15 0.13
CA ALA A 37 10.56 -14.20 0.55
C ALA A 37 10.22 -14.40 2.02
N LEU A 38 10.41 -13.35 2.84
CA LEU A 38 10.33 -13.41 4.29
C LEU A 38 9.16 -12.59 4.85
N SER A 39 8.58 -13.09 5.93
CA SER A 39 7.67 -12.33 6.80
C SER A 39 8.30 -12.14 8.17
N ALA A 40 8.14 -10.96 8.76
CA ALA A 40 8.56 -10.68 10.11
C ALA A 40 7.39 -10.94 11.07
N LYS A 41 7.67 -11.62 12.19
CA LYS A 41 6.79 -11.79 13.34
C LYS A 41 7.48 -11.26 14.58
N VAL A 42 6.74 -10.60 15.46
CA VAL A 42 7.25 -10.15 16.76
C VAL A 42 6.42 -10.79 17.84
N LYS A 43 7.09 -11.39 18.81
CA LYS A 43 6.43 -11.91 20.01
C LYS A 43 6.14 -10.78 21.01
N PRO A 44 5.23 -10.98 21.98
CA PRO A 44 4.99 -9.99 23.04
C PRO A 44 6.27 -9.56 23.78
N SER A 45 7.26 -10.44 23.88
CA SER A 45 8.57 -10.14 24.45
C SER A 45 9.47 -9.25 23.59
N GLY A 46 9.05 -8.85 22.38
CA GLY A 46 9.87 -8.14 21.40
C GLY A 46 10.82 -9.03 20.59
N GLU A 47 10.82 -10.36 20.78
CA GLU A 47 11.63 -11.27 19.96
C GLU A 47 11.12 -11.26 18.52
N VAL A 48 12.00 -10.98 17.56
CA VAL A 48 11.69 -10.99 16.13
C VAL A 48 11.94 -12.37 15.54
N ARG A 49 11.06 -12.85 14.69
CA ARG A 49 11.26 -14.05 13.87
C ARG A 49 11.05 -13.72 12.39
N LEU A 50 12.02 -14.10 11.57
CA LEU A 50 11.87 -14.11 10.12
C LEU A 50 11.51 -15.53 9.68
N VAL A 51 10.34 -15.69 9.08
CA VAL A 51 9.84 -16.94 8.56
C VAL A 51 9.66 -16.87 7.06
N LEU A 52 9.87 -18.00 6.36
CA LEU A 52 9.53 -18.08 4.95
C LEU A 52 8.03 -17.88 4.79
N ASN A 53 7.67 -17.08 3.81
CA ASN A 53 6.27 -16.84 3.50
C ASN A 53 5.68 -18.07 2.82
N ARG A 54 4.84 -18.82 3.54
CA ARG A 54 4.18 -20.05 3.06
C ARG A 54 2.67 -19.89 3.19
N GLY A 55 1.94 -19.99 2.09
CA GLY A 55 0.48 -20.05 2.10
C GLY A 55 -0.22 -18.73 2.50
N LYS A 56 -1.36 -18.83 3.21
CA LYS A 56 -2.29 -17.73 3.48
C LYS A 56 -1.79 -16.58 4.37
N MET A 57 -0.57 -16.61 4.84
CA MET A 57 -0.05 -15.53 5.68
C MET A 57 0.28 -14.29 4.84
N THR A 58 -0.38 -13.19 5.13
CA THR A 58 0.02 -11.88 4.63
C THR A 58 1.46 -11.58 5.07
N MET A 59 2.29 -11.06 4.16
CA MET A 59 3.62 -10.53 4.51
C MET A 59 3.44 -9.25 5.34
N ASN A 60 3.04 -9.40 6.58
CA ASN A 60 2.57 -8.30 7.39
C ASN A 60 3.62 -7.93 8.44
N SER A 61 4.63 -7.16 8.04
CA SER A 61 5.50 -6.49 9.00
C SER A 61 4.82 -5.26 9.66
N TRP A 62 3.55 -4.99 9.34
CA TRP A 62 2.69 -4.14 10.15
C TRP A 62 2.74 -4.54 11.63
N VAL A 63 2.82 -5.84 11.92
CA VAL A 63 3.00 -6.38 13.29
C VAL A 63 4.27 -5.83 13.97
N VAL A 64 5.37 -5.66 13.23
CA VAL A 64 6.62 -5.09 13.77
C VAL A 64 6.41 -3.66 14.22
N ARG A 65 5.76 -2.86 13.38
CA ARG A 65 5.50 -1.46 13.70
C ARG A 65 4.49 -1.33 14.84
N ALA A 66 3.35 -2.04 14.76
CA ALA A 66 2.35 -2.00 15.81
C ALA A 66 2.97 -2.37 17.17
N HIS A 67 3.80 -3.41 17.19
CA HIS A 67 4.51 -3.77 18.42
C HIS A 67 5.43 -2.66 18.93
N CYS A 68 6.16 -1.98 18.04
CA CYS A 68 7.03 -0.85 18.43
C CYS A 68 6.25 0.39 18.85
N ASP A 69 5.06 0.60 18.29
CA ASP A 69 4.17 1.71 18.67
C ASP A 69 3.56 1.44 20.06
N ASP A 70 3.17 0.19 20.35
CA ASP A 70 2.61 -0.24 21.64
C ASP A 70 3.68 -0.40 22.73
N HIS A 71 4.93 -0.71 22.33
CA HIS A 71 6.07 -1.00 23.22
C HIS A 71 7.31 -0.24 22.78
N PRO A 72 7.36 1.08 22.97
CA PRO A 72 8.50 1.91 22.52
C PRO A 72 9.85 1.49 23.14
N GLU A 73 9.82 0.90 24.34
CA GLU A 73 11.00 0.35 25.02
C GLU A 73 11.61 -0.86 24.31
N HIS A 74 10.85 -1.55 23.45
CA HIS A 74 11.33 -2.68 22.65
C HIS A 74 11.94 -2.27 21.31
N ARG A 75 11.80 -1.03 20.90
CA ARG A 75 12.07 -0.56 19.54
C ARG A 75 13.51 -0.81 19.09
N GLU A 76 14.49 -0.46 19.91
CA GLU A 76 15.91 -0.69 19.62
C GLU A 76 16.22 -2.18 19.48
N ARG A 77 15.73 -3.00 20.41
CA ARG A 77 15.92 -4.45 20.37
C ARG A 77 15.27 -5.07 19.12
N VAL A 78 14.05 -4.67 18.78
CA VAL A 78 13.34 -5.17 17.60
C VAL A 78 14.09 -4.81 16.32
N ALA A 79 14.59 -3.57 16.19
CA ALA A 79 15.38 -3.14 15.04
C ALA A 79 16.67 -3.94 14.92
N SER A 80 17.43 -4.07 16.01
CA SER A 80 18.69 -4.82 16.06
C SER A 80 18.48 -6.31 15.73
N GLU A 81 17.48 -6.96 16.33
CA GLU A 81 17.18 -8.37 16.05
C GLU A 81 16.73 -8.58 14.61
N LEU A 82 15.92 -7.68 14.06
CA LEU A 82 15.47 -7.74 12.67
C LEU A 82 16.67 -7.70 11.73
N CYS A 83 17.58 -6.75 11.92
CA CYS A 83 18.81 -6.62 11.13
C CYS A 83 19.74 -7.84 11.30
N ALA A 84 19.97 -8.33 12.50
CA ALA A 84 20.77 -9.53 12.74
C ALA A 84 20.20 -10.80 12.09
N ARG A 85 18.87 -10.90 12.00
CA ARG A 85 18.22 -12.01 11.31
C ARG A 85 18.27 -11.88 9.79
N LEU A 86 18.15 -10.66 9.26
CA LEU A 86 18.35 -10.36 7.84
C LEU A 86 19.76 -10.72 7.41
N ASP A 87 20.77 -10.34 8.19
CA ASP A 87 22.20 -10.69 7.96
C ASP A 87 22.40 -12.20 7.78
N ARG A 88 21.93 -12.97 8.75
CA ARG A 88 22.03 -14.45 8.69
C ARG A 88 21.28 -15.05 7.51
N LYS A 89 20.09 -14.52 7.18
CA LYS A 89 19.32 -15.00 6.04
C LYS A 89 19.95 -14.64 4.71
N ALA A 90 20.51 -13.43 4.57
CA ALA A 90 21.21 -12.99 3.38
C ALA A 90 22.53 -13.78 3.16
N GLY A 91 23.22 -14.16 4.24
CA GLY A 91 24.39 -15.03 4.14
C GLY A 91 24.08 -16.47 3.66
N ALA A 92 22.82 -16.93 3.82
CA ALA A 92 22.40 -18.29 3.46
C ALA A 92 21.56 -18.37 2.16
N ASN A 93 21.27 -17.24 1.51
CA ASN A 93 20.47 -17.20 0.27
C ASN A 93 21.11 -16.23 -0.73
N ALA A 94 20.81 -16.40 -2.02
CA ALA A 94 21.24 -15.46 -3.06
C ALA A 94 20.63 -14.07 -2.82
N ALA A 95 19.33 -14.05 -2.48
CA ALA A 95 18.65 -12.83 -2.04
C ALA A 95 17.61 -13.13 -0.97
N VAL A 96 17.31 -12.14 -0.13
CA VAL A 96 16.17 -12.13 0.78
C VAL A 96 15.29 -10.93 0.48
N VAL A 97 13.98 -11.15 0.50
CA VAL A 97 12.98 -10.09 0.26
C VAL A 97 12.14 -9.95 1.51
N LEU A 98 12.09 -8.74 2.05
CA LEU A 98 11.17 -8.37 3.12
C LEU A 98 10.24 -7.26 2.60
N SER A 99 8.93 -7.52 2.54
CA SER A 99 7.96 -6.59 1.98
C SER A 99 6.92 -6.17 2.99
N ALA A 100 6.73 -4.86 3.16
CA ALA A 100 5.65 -4.32 3.96
C ALA A 100 5.32 -2.87 3.69
N GLU A 101 4.03 -2.52 3.81
CA GLU A 101 3.59 -1.12 3.80
C GLU A 101 4.14 -0.34 5.00
N ALA A 102 4.33 -0.99 6.16
CA ALA A 102 4.86 -0.35 7.35
C ALA A 102 6.25 0.26 7.14
N PHE A 103 7.07 -0.30 6.27
CA PHE A 103 8.40 0.25 5.96
C PHE A 103 8.34 1.61 5.28
N SER A 104 7.28 1.92 4.53
CA SER A 104 7.10 3.25 3.97
C SER A 104 7.03 4.33 5.06
N HIS A 105 6.49 3.98 6.21
CA HIS A 105 6.43 4.89 7.35
C HIS A 105 7.81 5.16 7.92
N TRP A 106 8.67 4.15 8.02
CA TRP A 106 10.06 4.34 8.46
C TRP A 106 10.87 5.17 7.48
N LEU A 107 10.60 5.05 6.17
CA LEU A 107 11.20 5.93 5.17
C LEU A 107 10.74 7.38 5.34
N THR A 108 9.44 7.60 5.50
CA THR A 108 8.88 8.95 5.59
C THR A 108 9.14 9.64 6.94
N SER A 109 9.20 8.88 8.03
CA SER A 109 9.55 9.40 9.36
C SER A 109 11.06 9.52 9.58
N GLY A 110 11.88 8.86 8.75
CA GLY A 110 13.33 8.79 8.93
C GLY A 110 13.71 8.02 10.20
N ASP A 111 13.20 6.79 10.34
CA ASP A 111 13.50 5.94 11.50
C ASP A 111 15.00 5.58 11.54
N GLU A 112 15.75 6.27 12.39
CA GLU A 112 17.20 6.14 12.48
C GLU A 112 17.66 4.76 12.95
N LEU A 113 16.92 4.10 13.83
CA LEU A 113 17.28 2.77 14.34
C LEU A 113 17.20 1.73 13.23
N PHE A 114 16.12 1.70 12.49
CA PHE A 114 15.95 0.72 11.43
C PHE A 114 16.82 1.04 10.20
N LEU A 115 16.82 2.30 9.76
CA LEU A 115 17.64 2.72 8.62
C LEU A 115 19.13 2.61 8.91
N GLY A 116 19.58 2.97 10.12
CA GLY A 116 20.94 2.80 10.57
C GLY A 116 21.38 1.33 10.57
N GLY A 117 20.55 0.45 11.10
CA GLY A 117 20.82 -0.99 11.07
C GLY A 117 20.89 -1.57 9.66
N LEU A 118 20.06 -1.12 8.74
CA LEU A 118 20.16 -1.50 7.32
C LEU A 118 21.43 -0.93 6.67
N ASN A 119 21.82 0.29 7.03
CA ASN A 119 23.05 0.91 6.54
C ASN A 119 24.31 0.13 6.97
N GLU A 120 24.34 -0.39 8.20
CA GLU A 120 25.41 -1.28 8.67
C GLU A 120 25.44 -2.59 7.87
N LEU A 121 24.27 -3.15 7.53
CA LEU A 121 24.17 -4.34 6.68
C LEU A 121 24.71 -4.10 5.26
N ALA A 122 24.61 -2.89 4.75
CA ALA A 122 25.15 -2.52 3.43
C ALA A 122 26.68 -2.64 3.34
N GLY A 123 27.37 -2.65 4.46
CA GLY A 123 28.80 -2.96 4.51
C GLY A 123 29.14 -4.43 4.23
N ARG A 124 28.16 -5.34 4.31
CA ARG A 124 28.36 -6.80 4.14
C ARG A 124 27.51 -7.41 3.02
N HIS A 125 26.41 -6.76 2.66
CA HIS A 125 25.44 -7.23 1.68
C HIS A 125 25.08 -6.09 0.72
N LYS A 126 24.55 -6.42 -0.44
CA LYS A 126 23.86 -5.44 -1.26
C LYS A 126 22.48 -5.19 -0.66
N VAL A 127 22.18 -3.97 -0.20
CA VAL A 127 20.88 -3.62 0.41
C VAL A 127 20.14 -2.65 -0.48
N LEU A 128 19.00 -3.11 -1.02
CA LEU A 128 18.14 -2.37 -1.92
C LEU A 128 16.85 -1.97 -1.19
N ILE A 129 16.50 -0.70 -1.25
CA ILE A 129 15.18 -0.21 -0.83
C ILE A 129 14.32 -0.02 -2.08
N ALA A 130 13.41 -0.96 -2.30
CA ALA A 130 12.44 -0.91 -3.38
C ALA A 130 11.20 -0.15 -2.92
N CYS A 131 10.89 0.98 -3.54
CA CYS A 131 9.65 1.69 -3.28
C CYS A 131 9.03 2.23 -4.56
N TYR A 132 7.70 2.26 -4.59
CA TYR A 132 6.93 2.83 -5.68
C TYR A 132 6.24 4.09 -5.18
N VAL A 133 6.37 5.17 -5.93
CA VAL A 133 5.71 6.44 -5.62
C VAL A 133 4.63 6.73 -6.65
N ARG A 134 3.50 7.20 -6.17
CA ARG A 134 2.32 7.49 -6.99
C ARG A 134 2.07 9.00 -7.01
N PRO A 135 1.60 9.59 -8.12
CA PRO A 135 1.18 10.99 -8.12
C PRO A 135 0.25 11.28 -6.94
N GLN A 136 0.50 12.37 -6.22
CA GLN A 136 -0.14 12.66 -4.94
C GLN A 136 -1.66 12.65 -5.02
N HIS A 137 -2.26 13.29 -6.05
CA HIS A 137 -3.71 13.28 -6.25
C HIS A 137 -4.29 11.87 -6.36
N ALA A 138 -3.61 11.00 -7.11
CA ALA A 138 -4.05 9.62 -7.27
C ALA A 138 -3.86 8.79 -5.98
N ALA A 139 -2.83 9.09 -5.18
CA ALA A 139 -2.63 8.48 -3.88
C ALA A 139 -3.72 8.91 -2.89
N LEU A 140 -4.04 10.21 -2.84
CA LEU A 140 -5.08 10.78 -1.97
C LEU A 140 -6.48 10.27 -2.32
N GLU A 141 -6.86 10.28 -3.61
CA GLU A 141 -8.14 9.70 -4.05
C GLU A 141 -8.25 8.22 -3.63
N SER A 142 -7.18 7.45 -3.85
CA SER A 142 -7.17 6.04 -3.48
C SER A 142 -7.22 5.82 -1.97
N ALA A 143 -6.62 6.70 -1.17
CA ALA A 143 -6.71 6.67 0.29
C ALA A 143 -8.15 6.95 0.76
N TRP A 144 -8.79 7.97 0.19
CA TRP A 144 -10.18 8.30 0.46
C TRP A 144 -11.11 7.12 0.13
N ARG A 145 -11.01 6.56 -1.07
CA ARG A 145 -11.81 5.41 -1.54
C ARG A 145 -11.63 4.13 -0.73
N SER A 146 -10.64 4.06 0.12
CA SER A 146 -10.38 2.86 0.94
C SER A 146 -10.59 3.08 2.43
N ARG A 147 -10.37 4.28 2.93
CA ARG A 147 -10.37 4.59 4.37
C ARG A 147 -11.12 5.89 4.71
N GLY A 148 -11.00 6.91 3.87
CA GLY A 148 -11.49 8.25 4.17
C GLY A 148 -13.00 8.29 4.40
N TYR A 149 -13.78 7.64 3.56
CA TYR A 149 -15.23 7.61 3.70
C TYR A 149 -15.75 7.02 5.03
N ARG A 150 -14.90 6.29 5.75
CA ARG A 150 -15.22 5.69 7.07
C ARG A 150 -14.63 6.46 8.23
N SER A 151 -13.79 7.44 7.97
CA SER A 151 -13.07 8.17 9.04
C SER A 151 -13.99 9.06 9.88
N GLY A 152 -15.19 9.35 9.40
CA GLY A 152 -16.08 10.36 9.99
C GLY A 152 -15.61 11.80 9.76
N LEU A 153 -14.45 11.99 9.10
CA LEU A 153 -13.90 13.30 8.80
C LEU A 153 -14.43 13.85 7.47
N PRO A 154 -14.55 15.17 7.33
CA PRO A 154 -14.71 15.80 6.02
C PRO A 154 -13.56 15.42 5.09
N PRO A 155 -13.80 15.34 3.75
CA PRO A 155 -12.76 15.03 2.77
C PRO A 155 -11.50 15.88 2.92
N SER A 156 -11.64 17.19 3.06
CA SER A 156 -10.52 18.13 3.23
C SER A 156 -9.63 17.75 4.43
N GLN A 157 -10.23 17.52 5.59
CA GLN A 157 -9.49 17.16 6.81
C GLN A 157 -8.78 15.81 6.68
N PHE A 158 -9.46 14.81 6.09
CA PHE A 158 -8.85 13.51 5.85
C PHE A 158 -7.66 13.63 4.88
N LEU A 159 -7.84 14.35 3.78
CA LEU A 159 -6.82 14.52 2.77
C LEU A 159 -5.63 15.32 3.30
N GLU A 160 -5.89 16.35 4.11
CA GLU A 160 -4.83 17.12 4.78
C GLU A 160 -3.94 16.23 5.65
N GLY A 161 -4.54 15.41 6.52
CA GLY A 161 -3.80 14.49 7.38
C GLY A 161 -3.05 13.40 6.58
N TRP A 162 -3.50 13.07 5.37
CA TRP A 162 -2.83 12.12 4.48
C TRP A 162 -1.72 12.77 3.66
N SER A 163 -1.86 14.04 3.31
CA SER A 163 -0.95 14.76 2.42
C SER A 163 0.48 14.81 2.96
N GLU A 164 0.65 14.89 4.28
CA GLU A 164 1.96 14.89 4.94
C GLU A 164 2.82 13.66 4.65
N ARG A 165 2.18 12.54 4.29
CA ARG A 165 2.88 11.29 3.94
C ARG A 165 3.38 11.25 2.50
N LEU A 166 3.06 12.26 1.70
CA LEU A 166 3.32 12.30 0.27
C LEU A 166 4.46 13.25 -0.12
N HIS A 167 5.24 13.73 0.87
CA HIS A 167 6.47 14.48 0.67
C HIS A 167 7.63 13.53 0.30
N TYR A 168 7.59 13.01 -0.93
CA TYR A 168 8.50 11.95 -1.38
C TYR A 168 9.95 12.39 -1.45
N LEU A 169 10.22 13.65 -1.86
CA LEU A 169 11.57 14.19 -1.89
C LEU A 169 12.19 14.24 -0.50
N ARG A 170 11.40 14.72 0.48
CA ARG A 170 11.82 14.76 1.89
C ARG A 170 12.19 13.36 2.39
N ALA A 171 11.36 12.36 2.08
CA ALA A 171 11.63 10.98 2.45
C ALA A 171 12.91 10.43 1.79
N VAL A 172 13.10 10.67 0.50
CA VAL A 172 14.31 10.25 -0.24
C VAL A 172 15.57 10.88 0.35
N ARG A 173 15.55 12.18 0.59
CA ARG A 173 16.71 12.90 1.17
C ARG A 173 17.02 12.43 2.58
N ARG A 174 15.98 12.22 3.39
CA ARG A 174 16.17 11.74 4.76
C ARG A 174 16.77 10.34 4.81
N VAL A 175 16.33 9.44 3.96
CA VAL A 175 16.93 8.10 3.86
C VAL A 175 18.41 8.19 3.44
N ARG A 176 18.73 9.00 2.43
CA ARG A 176 20.12 9.18 1.97
C ARG A 176 21.02 9.82 3.03
N GLU A 177 20.47 10.69 3.87
CA GLU A 177 21.19 11.29 5.00
C GLU A 177 21.52 10.26 6.09
N ILE A 178 20.52 9.47 6.50
CA ILE A 178 20.66 8.50 7.61
C ILE A 178 21.42 7.25 7.15
N ALA A 179 21.18 6.81 5.93
CA ALA A 179 21.64 5.53 5.43
C ALA A 179 22.25 5.64 4.02
N PRO A 180 23.36 6.35 3.86
CA PRO A 180 23.96 6.65 2.55
C PRO A 180 24.47 5.42 1.79
N ALA A 181 24.72 4.31 2.47
CA ALA A 181 25.16 3.06 1.82
C ALA A 181 24.01 2.24 1.22
N LEU A 182 22.75 2.61 1.47
CA LEU A 182 21.59 1.91 0.89
C LEU A 182 21.35 2.33 -0.57
N GLU A 183 21.09 1.36 -1.42
CA GLU A 183 20.60 1.64 -2.76
C GLU A 183 19.09 1.91 -2.71
N LEU A 184 18.70 3.18 -2.55
CA LEU A 184 17.32 3.62 -2.59
C LEU A 184 16.90 3.84 -4.05
N THR A 185 15.93 3.03 -4.52
CA THR A 185 15.45 3.04 -5.90
C THR A 185 13.95 3.30 -5.96
N PRO A 186 13.50 4.56 -5.80
CA PRO A 186 12.10 4.90 -6.02
C PRO A 186 11.73 4.74 -7.49
N ARG A 187 10.54 4.19 -7.75
CA ARG A 187 10.00 4.05 -9.11
C ARG A 187 8.61 4.68 -9.23
N PRO A 188 8.30 5.35 -10.36
CA PRO A 188 6.96 5.90 -10.57
C PRO A 188 5.92 4.78 -10.69
N PHE A 189 4.86 4.83 -9.89
CA PHE A 189 3.74 3.90 -9.99
C PHE A 189 2.73 4.38 -11.04
N ARG A 190 3.12 4.22 -12.30
CA ARG A 190 2.28 4.50 -13.48
C ARG A 190 2.39 3.32 -14.43
N ARG A 191 1.24 2.89 -14.96
CA ARG A 191 1.17 1.68 -15.79
C ARG A 191 2.08 1.75 -17.02
N ASP A 192 2.15 2.90 -17.66
CA ASP A 192 2.96 3.16 -18.84
C ASP A 192 4.47 3.22 -18.58
N LEU A 193 4.87 3.30 -17.31
CA LEU A 193 6.27 3.34 -16.88
C LEU A 193 6.73 2.07 -16.18
N LEU A 194 5.79 1.17 -15.87
CA LEU A 194 6.10 -0.12 -15.28
C LEU A 194 6.44 -1.14 -16.38
N GLU A 195 7.41 -1.98 -16.13
CA GLU A 195 7.74 -3.11 -17.01
C GLU A 195 6.51 -3.99 -17.24
N GLY A 196 6.20 -4.24 -18.53
CA GLY A 196 4.99 -4.99 -18.88
C GLY A 196 3.67 -4.35 -18.42
N GLY A 197 3.68 -3.05 -18.03
CA GLY A 197 2.51 -2.38 -17.48
C GLY A 197 2.04 -2.91 -16.12
N ASN A 198 2.89 -3.67 -15.41
CA ASN A 198 2.50 -4.41 -14.20
C ASN A 198 3.56 -4.29 -13.10
N VAL A 199 3.13 -3.96 -11.88
CA VAL A 199 4.02 -3.72 -10.75
C VAL A 199 4.76 -4.98 -10.28
N VAL A 200 4.19 -6.16 -10.47
CA VAL A 200 4.85 -7.43 -10.12
C VAL A 200 5.98 -7.73 -11.10
N VAL A 201 5.72 -7.56 -12.39
CA VAL A 201 6.74 -7.72 -13.45
C VAL A 201 7.88 -6.74 -13.24
N ASP A 202 7.54 -5.47 -13.02
CA ASP A 202 8.50 -4.41 -12.76
C ASP A 202 9.35 -4.71 -11.52
N PHE A 203 8.72 -5.13 -10.42
CA PHE A 203 9.41 -5.49 -9.18
C PHE A 203 10.35 -6.69 -9.38
N ALA A 204 9.86 -7.75 -9.98
CA ALA A 204 10.64 -8.97 -10.19
C ALA A 204 11.85 -8.71 -11.09
N ARG A 205 11.66 -7.99 -12.20
CA ARG A 205 12.75 -7.66 -13.13
C ARG A 205 13.75 -6.69 -12.54
N THR A 206 13.27 -5.58 -11.96
CA THR A 206 14.14 -4.51 -11.47
C THR A 206 14.93 -4.90 -10.22
N PHE A 207 14.29 -5.56 -9.26
CA PHE A 207 14.89 -5.79 -7.94
C PHE A 207 15.37 -7.21 -7.71
N LEU A 208 14.85 -8.18 -8.48
CA LEU A 208 15.21 -9.59 -8.32
C LEU A 208 15.92 -10.17 -9.55
N GLY A 209 15.94 -9.45 -10.67
CA GLY A 209 16.55 -9.93 -11.93
C GLY A 209 15.77 -11.11 -12.54
N LEU A 210 14.46 -11.21 -12.27
CA LEU A 210 13.64 -12.33 -12.69
C LEU A 210 12.64 -11.92 -13.78
N GLU A 211 12.43 -12.82 -14.73
CA GLU A 211 11.29 -12.75 -15.64
C GLU A 211 10.06 -13.39 -15.01
N VAL A 212 8.91 -12.74 -15.15
CA VAL A 212 7.62 -13.26 -14.67
C VAL A 212 6.79 -13.73 -15.87
N PRO A 213 6.43 -15.02 -15.94
CA PRO A 213 5.58 -15.52 -17.01
C PRO A 213 4.22 -14.83 -17.04
N ALA A 214 3.69 -14.55 -18.23
CA ALA A 214 2.40 -13.88 -18.40
C ALA A 214 1.25 -14.59 -17.66
N ALA A 215 1.27 -15.90 -17.61
CA ALA A 215 0.29 -16.72 -16.90
C ALA A 215 0.26 -16.47 -15.36
N GLU A 216 1.33 -15.92 -14.79
CA GLU A 216 1.42 -15.61 -13.36
C GLU A 216 0.90 -14.20 -13.03
N ILE A 217 0.62 -13.39 -14.06
CA ILE A 217 0.27 -11.97 -13.91
C ILE A 217 -1.25 -11.78 -13.76
N ASP A 218 -2.06 -12.63 -14.40
CA ASP A 218 -3.50 -12.40 -14.57
C ASP A 218 -4.30 -12.37 -13.25
N ASP A 219 -3.85 -13.07 -12.22
CA ASP A 219 -4.56 -13.16 -10.94
C ASP A 219 -4.27 -12.01 -9.96
N VAL A 220 -3.30 -11.15 -10.25
CA VAL A 220 -2.76 -10.18 -9.28
C VAL A 220 -3.52 -8.85 -9.22
N TRP A 221 -4.50 -8.63 -10.12
CA TRP A 221 -5.29 -7.39 -10.19
C TRP A 221 -6.43 -7.28 -9.16
N ARG A 222 -6.34 -7.94 -8.03
CA ARG A 222 -7.46 -8.15 -7.08
C ARG A 222 -7.87 -6.93 -6.24
N ASN A 223 -7.07 -5.87 -6.16
CA ASN A 223 -7.34 -4.74 -5.25
C ASN A 223 -7.76 -3.44 -5.98
N ARG A 224 -8.85 -3.47 -6.75
CA ARG A 224 -9.50 -2.23 -7.19
C ARG A 224 -10.19 -1.59 -5.99
N GLY A 225 -9.91 -0.30 -5.72
CA GLY A 225 -10.67 0.48 -4.74
C GLY A 225 -12.15 0.60 -5.15
N LEU A 226 -12.99 1.04 -4.23
CA LEU A 226 -14.38 1.37 -4.56
C LEU A 226 -14.42 2.48 -5.62
N PRO A 227 -15.43 2.54 -6.49
CA PRO A 227 -15.74 3.75 -7.24
C PRO A 227 -15.86 4.96 -6.31
N LEU A 228 -15.45 6.13 -6.76
CA LEU A 228 -15.45 7.34 -5.91
C LEU A 228 -16.88 7.72 -5.50
N GLU A 229 -17.83 7.57 -6.41
CA GLU A 229 -19.26 7.77 -6.17
C GLU A 229 -19.78 6.91 -5.01
N LEU A 230 -19.40 5.64 -5.00
CA LEU A 230 -19.84 4.72 -3.94
C LEU A 230 -19.13 5.03 -2.61
N ALA A 231 -17.85 5.36 -2.63
CA ALA A 231 -17.13 5.78 -1.44
C ALA A 231 -17.76 7.05 -0.83
N ASN A 232 -18.13 8.03 -1.66
CA ASN A 232 -18.79 9.25 -1.22
C ASN A 232 -20.20 8.98 -0.68
N ALA A 233 -20.97 8.11 -1.35
CA ALA A 233 -22.30 7.72 -0.87
C ALA A 233 -22.25 7.03 0.50
N MET A 234 -21.18 6.30 0.79
CA MET A 234 -20.98 5.61 2.07
C MET A 234 -20.41 6.53 3.18
N GLN A 235 -20.07 7.77 2.88
CA GLN A 235 -19.54 8.71 3.87
C GLN A 235 -20.61 8.98 4.93
N GLY A 236 -20.22 8.87 6.21
CA GLY A 236 -21.12 9.12 7.34
C GLY A 236 -22.09 7.98 7.64
N ALA A 237 -22.05 6.88 6.89
CA ALA A 237 -22.72 5.67 7.34
C ALA A 237 -22.08 5.20 8.66
N PRO A 238 -22.89 4.99 9.73
CA PRO A 238 -22.33 4.55 11.00
C PRO A 238 -21.59 3.22 10.82
N ALA A 239 -20.41 3.09 11.41
CA ALA A 239 -19.63 1.84 11.36
C ALA A 239 -20.48 0.63 11.79
N SER A 240 -21.37 0.81 12.77
CA SER A 240 -22.33 -0.20 13.24
C SER A 240 -23.33 -0.67 12.17
N ALA A 241 -23.60 0.14 11.16
CA ALA A 241 -24.50 -0.25 10.07
C ALA A 241 -23.80 -1.16 9.04
N VAL A 242 -22.46 -1.16 9.03
CA VAL A 242 -21.62 -2.04 8.19
C VAL A 242 -21.26 -3.32 8.94
N ASP A 243 -21.25 -3.29 10.26
CA ASP A 243 -20.74 -4.34 11.13
C ASP A 243 -21.88 -5.14 11.77
N GLY A 244 -22.86 -5.55 11.15
CA GLY A 244 -23.90 -6.51 11.61
C GLY A 244 -23.72 -7.17 12.99
N GLY A 245 -23.15 -6.48 13.97
CA GLY A 245 -23.05 -6.86 15.38
C GLY A 245 -22.06 -7.96 15.74
N SER A 246 -21.11 -8.30 14.90
CA SER A 246 -20.06 -9.31 15.20
C SER A 246 -18.70 -8.67 15.47
N GLU A 247 -18.17 -8.85 16.66
CA GLU A 247 -16.91 -8.29 17.16
C GLU A 247 -15.62 -8.76 16.44
N VAL A 248 -15.70 -9.61 15.43
CA VAL A 248 -14.54 -10.25 14.76
C VAL A 248 -14.70 -10.26 13.24
N LEU A 249 -15.30 -9.27 12.63
CA LEU A 249 -15.32 -9.21 11.19
C LEU A 249 -14.24 -8.27 10.69
N ASP A 250 -13.50 -8.75 9.67
CA ASP A 250 -12.74 -7.92 8.77
C ASP A 250 -13.55 -6.62 8.54
N PRO A 251 -13.13 -5.46 9.04
CA PRO A 251 -13.97 -4.26 9.07
C PRO A 251 -14.33 -3.76 7.67
N HIS A 252 -14.19 -4.59 6.62
CA HIS A 252 -14.26 -4.14 5.25
C HIS A 252 -14.95 -5.11 4.30
N PRO A 253 -16.26 -5.04 4.13
CA PRO A 253 -16.92 -5.69 3.01
C PRO A 253 -16.62 -4.96 1.67
N ILE A 254 -15.33 -4.63 1.41
CA ILE A 254 -14.92 -4.04 0.13
C ILE A 254 -15.29 -4.97 -1.04
N GLY A 255 -15.22 -6.27 -0.83
CA GLY A 255 -15.62 -7.26 -1.83
C GLY A 255 -17.09 -7.17 -2.20
N PRO A 256 -18.05 -7.23 -1.25
CA PRO A 256 -19.45 -7.01 -1.51
C PRO A 256 -19.78 -5.66 -2.14
N LEU A 257 -19.20 -4.57 -1.62
CA LEU A 257 -19.40 -3.23 -2.18
C LEU A 257 -18.89 -3.12 -3.62
N ARG A 258 -17.78 -3.78 -3.94
CA ARG A 258 -17.25 -3.82 -5.30
C ARG A 258 -18.19 -4.56 -6.24
N ARG A 259 -18.70 -5.73 -5.83
CA ARG A 259 -19.69 -6.48 -6.62
C ARG A 259 -20.97 -5.67 -6.85
N LEU A 260 -21.37 -4.89 -5.85
CA LEU A 260 -22.49 -3.97 -6.00
C LEU A 260 -22.18 -2.89 -7.04
N ALA A 261 -21.02 -2.26 -6.98
CA ALA A 261 -20.61 -1.24 -7.95
C ALA A 261 -20.53 -1.78 -9.38
N GLU A 262 -20.03 -3.00 -9.57
CA GLU A 262 -20.00 -3.69 -10.85
C GLU A 262 -21.40 -3.98 -11.40
N ARG A 263 -22.35 -4.36 -10.54
CA ARG A 263 -23.74 -4.59 -10.94
C ARG A 263 -24.49 -3.31 -11.31
N LEU A 264 -24.16 -2.21 -10.61
CA LEU A 264 -24.81 -0.92 -10.84
C LEU A 264 -24.22 -0.16 -12.04
N ASP A 265 -23.15 -0.71 -12.64
CA ASP A 265 -22.40 -0.07 -13.74
C ASP A 265 -22.16 1.43 -13.46
N LEU A 266 -21.63 1.71 -12.25
CA LEU A 266 -21.38 3.07 -11.80
C LEU A 266 -20.23 3.67 -12.62
N GLY A 267 -20.58 4.30 -13.73
CA GLY A 267 -19.69 5.09 -14.56
C GLY A 267 -19.17 6.33 -13.84
N GLU A 268 -18.20 7.00 -14.45
CA GLU A 268 -17.65 8.24 -13.93
C GLU A 268 -18.58 9.41 -14.19
N SER A 269 -19.12 10.01 -13.13
CA SER A 269 -19.96 11.19 -13.20
C SER A 269 -19.17 12.47 -13.53
N GLU A 270 -19.87 13.51 -14.03
CA GLU A 270 -19.26 14.84 -14.26
C GLU A 270 -18.71 15.42 -12.95
N GLN A 271 -19.40 15.18 -11.83
CA GLN A 271 -18.94 15.61 -10.52
C GLN A 271 -17.63 14.91 -10.13
N THR A 272 -17.49 13.62 -10.40
CA THR A 272 -16.24 12.88 -10.16
C THR A 272 -15.10 13.43 -11.01
N ARG A 273 -15.34 13.72 -12.29
CA ARG A 273 -14.35 14.35 -13.15
C ARG A 273 -13.93 15.72 -12.63
N ARG A 274 -14.89 16.57 -12.25
CA ARG A 274 -14.62 17.88 -11.63
C ARG A 274 -13.81 17.73 -10.35
N SER A 275 -14.20 16.84 -9.45
CA SER A 275 -13.50 16.65 -8.18
C SER A 275 -12.05 16.17 -8.37
N ARG A 276 -11.78 15.32 -9.37
CA ARG A 276 -10.42 14.91 -9.73
C ARG A 276 -9.58 16.08 -10.23
N LEU A 277 -10.15 16.96 -11.04
CA LEU A 277 -9.45 18.16 -11.48
C LEU A 277 -9.10 19.07 -10.31
N VAL A 278 -10.04 19.30 -9.39
CA VAL A 278 -9.78 20.09 -8.17
C VAL A 278 -8.66 19.46 -7.35
N LEU A 279 -8.75 18.15 -7.07
CA LEU A 279 -7.72 17.44 -6.33
C LEU A 279 -6.36 17.47 -7.04
N GLN A 280 -6.34 17.32 -8.36
CA GLN A 280 -5.12 17.38 -9.16
C GLN A 280 -4.48 18.76 -9.09
N ARG A 281 -5.27 19.83 -9.17
CA ARG A 281 -4.78 21.23 -9.05
C ARG A 281 -4.23 21.51 -7.67
N ALA A 282 -4.98 21.16 -6.61
CA ALA A 282 -4.53 21.36 -5.25
C ALA A 282 -3.19 20.63 -4.98
N CYS A 283 -3.08 19.38 -5.44
CA CYS A 283 -1.83 18.63 -5.31
C CYS A 283 -0.71 19.22 -6.17
N HIS A 284 -1.02 19.66 -7.40
CA HIS A 284 -0.02 20.31 -8.25
C HIS A 284 0.52 21.56 -7.57
N PHE A 285 -0.35 22.44 -7.10
CA PHE A 285 0.05 23.66 -6.40
C PHE A 285 0.90 23.38 -5.16
N ARG A 286 0.50 22.38 -4.37
CA ARG A 286 1.18 22.02 -3.11
C ARG A 286 2.54 21.37 -3.32
N TYR A 287 2.70 20.51 -4.33
CA TYR A 287 3.88 19.65 -4.47
C TYR A 287 4.72 19.91 -5.72
N GLU A 288 4.36 20.87 -6.56
CA GLU A 288 5.04 21.09 -7.86
C GLU A 288 6.55 21.29 -7.72
N ALA A 289 6.96 22.16 -6.81
CA ALA A 289 8.39 22.45 -6.60
C ALA A 289 9.14 21.20 -6.14
N GLU A 290 8.56 20.46 -5.19
CA GLU A 290 9.11 19.23 -4.66
C GLU A 290 9.18 18.14 -5.74
N ASN A 291 8.14 17.99 -6.54
CA ASN A 291 8.09 16.99 -7.60
C ASN A 291 9.10 17.25 -8.73
N ARG A 292 9.29 18.52 -9.13
CA ARG A 292 10.34 18.87 -10.10
C ARG A 292 11.73 18.50 -9.60
N GLU A 293 11.98 18.75 -8.33
CA GLU A 293 13.27 18.44 -7.72
C GLU A 293 13.46 16.94 -7.55
N LEU A 294 12.40 16.20 -7.14
CA LEU A 294 12.40 14.75 -7.05
C LEU A 294 12.74 14.10 -8.40
N ILE A 295 12.08 14.54 -9.48
CA ILE A 295 12.32 14.05 -10.84
C ILE A 295 13.78 14.26 -11.22
N ARG A 296 14.33 15.44 -10.95
CA ARG A 296 15.72 15.78 -11.25
C ARG A 296 16.71 14.94 -10.44
N GLU A 297 16.49 14.78 -9.12
CA GLU A 297 17.35 13.99 -8.25
C GLU A 297 17.37 12.50 -8.56
N LEU A 298 16.24 11.97 -9.05
CA LEU A 298 16.10 10.56 -9.42
C LEU A 298 16.44 10.28 -10.88
N GLY A 299 16.73 11.34 -11.67
CA GLY A 299 17.03 11.21 -13.10
C GLY A 299 15.82 10.69 -13.91
N TRP A 300 14.60 10.92 -13.44
CA TRP A 300 13.41 10.50 -14.15
C TRP A 300 13.13 11.41 -15.36
N ALA A 301 12.52 10.84 -16.39
CA ALA A 301 12.03 11.66 -17.49
C ALA A 301 10.92 12.60 -17.00
N ALA A 302 10.85 13.82 -17.55
CA ALA A 302 9.88 14.84 -17.13
C ALA A 302 8.42 14.36 -17.20
N HIS A 303 8.10 13.48 -18.15
CA HIS A 303 6.77 12.87 -18.30
C HIS A 303 6.45 11.78 -17.25
N SER A 304 7.40 11.43 -16.39
CA SER A 304 7.20 10.41 -15.32
C SER A 304 6.17 10.85 -14.28
N TRP A 305 5.82 12.13 -14.28
CA TRP A 305 4.82 12.70 -13.39
C TRP A 305 3.65 13.31 -14.17
N VAL A 306 2.50 13.44 -13.52
CA VAL A 306 1.31 14.01 -14.16
C VAL A 306 1.52 15.51 -14.39
N PRO A 307 1.36 16.02 -15.61
CA PRO A 307 1.44 17.44 -15.89
C PRO A 307 0.35 18.23 -15.16
N ALA A 308 0.60 19.53 -14.98
CA ALA A 308 -0.39 20.44 -14.43
C ALA A 308 -1.66 20.48 -15.31
N PRO A 309 -2.85 20.61 -14.73
CA PRO A 309 -4.04 20.94 -15.48
C PRO A 309 -3.91 22.36 -16.07
N ASP A 310 -4.21 22.51 -17.34
CA ASP A 310 -3.96 23.76 -18.11
C ASP A 310 -4.88 24.93 -17.75
N ASP A 311 -6.01 24.70 -17.06
CA ASP A 311 -7.02 25.73 -16.83
C ASP A 311 -6.99 26.33 -15.40
N ALA A 312 -7.53 27.55 -15.30
CA ALA A 312 -7.76 28.23 -14.03
C ALA A 312 -8.98 27.63 -13.33
N GLY A 313 -8.94 27.46 -12.00
CA GLY A 313 -10.11 27.00 -11.24
C GLY A 313 -9.81 26.66 -9.79
N GLU A 314 -10.78 26.09 -9.12
CA GLU A 314 -10.72 25.66 -7.72
C GLU A 314 -9.52 24.76 -7.42
N GLY A 315 -8.95 24.83 -6.22
CA GLY A 315 -7.82 24.02 -5.77
C GLY A 315 -6.43 24.60 -6.13
N ARG A 316 -6.34 25.80 -6.71
CA ARG A 316 -5.06 26.45 -7.04
C ARG A 316 -4.29 27.00 -5.83
N ASP A 317 -4.93 27.16 -4.72
CA ASP A 317 -4.32 27.56 -3.46
C ASP A 317 -3.69 26.38 -2.68
N GLY A 318 -3.82 25.16 -3.20
CA GLY A 318 -3.38 23.93 -2.54
C GLY A 318 -4.34 23.42 -1.47
N SER A 319 -5.51 24.06 -1.31
CA SER A 319 -6.57 23.67 -0.37
C SER A 319 -7.38 22.49 -0.91
N PHE A 320 -7.88 21.66 -0.01
CA PHE A 320 -8.82 20.57 -0.32
C PHE A 320 -10.27 20.92 0.04
N GLU A 321 -10.55 22.13 0.52
CA GLU A 321 -11.87 22.53 1.04
C GLU A 321 -12.99 22.39 -0.01
N ALA A 322 -12.71 22.71 -1.26
CA ALA A 322 -13.66 22.54 -2.34
C ALA A 322 -14.15 21.09 -2.52
N LEU A 323 -13.39 20.12 -2.03
CA LEU A 323 -13.77 18.69 -2.09
C LEU A 323 -14.82 18.34 -1.05
N ASP A 324 -15.00 19.10 0.02
CA ASP A 324 -16.02 18.85 1.03
C ASP A 324 -17.42 18.94 0.42
N GLU A 325 -17.64 19.85 -0.53
CA GLU A 325 -18.88 19.95 -1.27
C GLU A 325 -18.98 18.92 -2.39
N LEU A 326 -17.90 18.73 -3.15
CA LEU A 326 -17.87 17.81 -4.29
C LEU A 326 -17.97 16.34 -3.88
N TRP A 327 -17.46 15.99 -2.71
CA TRP A 327 -17.50 14.62 -2.16
C TRP A 327 -18.57 14.43 -1.09
N ARG A 328 -19.44 15.44 -0.89
CA ARG A 328 -20.56 15.32 0.06
C ARG A 328 -21.47 14.15 -0.32
N PRO A 329 -21.91 13.32 0.64
CA PRO A 329 -22.88 12.26 0.37
C PRO A 329 -24.15 12.86 -0.23
N ARG A 330 -24.62 12.29 -1.34
CA ARG A 330 -25.90 12.66 -1.95
C ARG A 330 -26.95 11.56 -1.79
N ALA A 331 -26.53 10.42 -1.26
CA ALA A 331 -27.45 9.33 -1.00
C ALA A 331 -28.38 9.71 0.15
N SER A 332 -29.68 9.58 -0.10
CA SER A 332 -30.70 9.66 0.95
C SER A 332 -30.55 8.49 1.94
N ALA A 333 -31.15 8.61 3.12
CA ALA A 333 -31.18 7.51 4.10
C ALA A 333 -31.77 6.21 3.51
N ILE A 334 -32.71 6.32 2.56
CA ILE A 334 -33.32 5.19 1.86
C ILE A 334 -32.30 4.52 0.92
N GLU A 335 -31.57 5.32 0.13
CA GLU A 335 -30.53 4.80 -0.78
C GLU A 335 -29.39 4.14 0.00
N LEU A 336 -28.97 4.72 1.12
CA LEU A 336 -28.00 4.11 2.03
C LEU A 336 -28.52 2.77 2.58
N ALA A 337 -29.79 2.71 3.01
CA ALA A 337 -30.41 1.47 3.48
C ALA A 337 -30.47 0.40 2.38
N LEU A 338 -30.76 0.78 1.14
CA LEU A 338 -30.72 -0.13 -0.01
C LEU A 338 -29.32 -0.63 -0.32
N ILE A 339 -28.30 0.24 -0.25
CA ILE A 339 -26.91 -0.14 -0.39
C ILE A 339 -26.51 -1.14 0.70
N HIS A 340 -26.87 -0.88 1.95
CA HIS A 340 -26.59 -1.77 3.08
C HIS A 340 -27.25 -3.14 2.90
N ARG A 341 -28.53 -3.18 2.50
CA ARG A 341 -29.23 -4.41 2.22
C ARG A 341 -28.58 -5.21 1.10
N ALA A 342 -28.26 -4.56 -0.02
CA ALA A 342 -27.57 -5.19 -1.14
C ALA A 342 -26.18 -5.74 -0.75
N VAL A 343 -25.46 -5.04 0.13
CA VAL A 343 -24.17 -5.50 0.67
C VAL A 343 -24.36 -6.74 1.55
N ALA A 344 -25.37 -6.75 2.42
CA ALA A 344 -25.70 -7.89 3.25
C ALA A 344 -26.06 -9.13 2.42
N GLU A 345 -26.90 -8.95 1.39
CA GLU A 345 -27.29 -10.03 0.46
C GLU A 345 -26.08 -10.58 -0.34
N LEU A 346 -25.13 -9.71 -0.73
CA LEU A 346 -23.92 -10.11 -1.45
C LEU A 346 -22.84 -10.72 -0.54
N GLY A 347 -22.87 -10.41 0.75
CA GLY A 347 -21.96 -10.95 1.77
C GLY A 347 -22.42 -12.29 2.35
N ALA A 348 -23.70 -12.62 2.20
CA ALA A 348 -24.23 -13.92 2.66
C ALA A 348 -23.56 -15.06 1.88
N PRO A 349 -23.08 -16.13 2.57
CA PRO A 349 -22.54 -17.31 1.89
C PRO A 349 -23.65 -17.90 1.01
N ARG A 350 -23.31 -18.15 -0.27
CA ARG A 350 -24.25 -18.85 -1.17
C ARG A 350 -24.54 -20.22 -0.59
N SER A 351 -25.80 -20.60 -0.60
CA SER A 351 -26.28 -21.90 -0.10
C SER A 351 -25.56 -23.10 -0.75
N ASP A 352 -24.97 -22.91 -1.93
CA ASP A 352 -24.26 -23.92 -2.70
C ASP A 352 -22.80 -24.17 -2.22
N ASP A 353 -22.22 -23.26 -1.43
CA ASP A 353 -20.87 -23.45 -0.87
C ASP A 353 -20.81 -24.37 0.37
N ARG A 354 -21.93 -24.93 0.82
CA ARG A 354 -21.99 -25.86 1.96
C ARG A 354 -21.45 -27.27 1.66
N GLY A 355 -20.96 -27.50 0.44
CA GLY A 355 -20.44 -28.81 -0.01
C GLY A 355 -18.96 -29.10 0.24
N VAL A 356 -18.18 -28.12 0.70
CA VAL A 356 -16.77 -28.37 1.07
C VAL A 356 -16.69 -28.54 2.59
N ALA A 357 -16.83 -29.80 3.02
CA ALA A 357 -16.66 -30.20 4.40
C ALA A 357 -15.38 -29.58 5.00
N ALA A 358 -15.56 -28.80 6.05
CA ALA A 358 -14.47 -28.42 6.94
C ALA A 358 -13.79 -29.69 7.45
N ASN A 359 -12.53 -29.89 7.11
CA ASN A 359 -11.71 -30.95 7.65
C ASN A 359 -11.29 -30.54 9.08
N PRO A 360 -11.84 -31.18 10.15
CA PRO A 360 -11.50 -30.84 11.51
C PRO A 360 -10.31 -31.68 11.95
N ALA A 361 -9.12 -31.32 11.53
CA ALA A 361 -7.89 -31.89 12.09
C ALA A 361 -6.74 -30.91 11.85
N ILE A 362 -6.44 -30.15 12.89
CA ILE A 362 -5.09 -29.86 13.41
C ILE A 362 -5.29 -28.93 14.61
N VAL A 363 -5.58 -29.60 15.74
CA VAL A 363 -5.21 -29.14 17.08
C VAL A 363 -4.04 -30.04 17.44
N GLU A 364 -2.83 -29.51 17.42
CA GLU A 364 -1.69 -29.80 18.29
C GLU A 364 -0.54 -28.83 17.92
#